data_e71a429f38e23d44881e7a13841d06ce
#
_entry.id   e71a429f38e23d44881e7a13841d06ce
#
_cell.length_a   1.000
_cell.length_b   1.000
_cell.length_c   1.000
_cell.angle_alpha   90.00
_cell.angle_beta   90.00
_cell.angle_gamma   90.00
#
_symmetry.space_group_name_H-M   'P 1'
#
loop_
_entity.id
_entity.type
_entity.pdbx_description
1 polymer ?
#
loop_
_entity_poly.entity_id
_entity_poly.type
_entity_poly.pdbx_seq_one_letter_code
_entity_poly.pdbx_strand_id
1 'polypeptide(L)'
;MPEIELSAGVIDFTDTGGDGEVVVLVHGLGFDESVWDEVVRELRADFRVVVPVLPIGSHRRPMRPDADLSAHGVAAILAEFLERLGLRDVTLVQNDAGTAQLLVGVRDERVGRLVLTSCEALENYPPGIQGRTLHAASRIPGGLFLLLQSFRVPFLVRMGSSLGGMAQRPIPYALVRRWYGPLLSRRAIRRDLAKFCRSTRKDTYLEAAEKLAEFDRPALVAWGAQDRMMPPATGRRLAELLPHGRYVEIPGAGTLVQLDNPGALCAELRRFIGATA
;
A
#
# COMPACT_ATOMS: atom_id res chain seq x y z
N MET A 1 16.72 -8.05 -8.32
CA MET A 1 15.32 -7.71 -8.56
C MET A 1 15.20 -7.22 -9.98
N PRO A 2 14.18 -7.66 -10.72
CA PRO A 2 13.86 -7.09 -12.01
C PRO A 2 13.48 -5.61 -11.88
N GLU A 3 13.62 -4.88 -12.98
CA GLU A 3 13.38 -3.47 -13.11
C GLU A 3 12.53 -3.19 -14.35
N ILE A 4 11.73 -2.14 -14.31
CA ILE A 4 10.92 -1.72 -15.44
C ILE A 4 10.98 -0.19 -15.58
N GLU A 5 11.19 0.29 -16.79
CA GLU A 5 11.12 1.72 -17.09
C GLU A 5 9.68 2.13 -17.40
N LEU A 6 9.20 3.10 -16.65
CA LEU A 6 7.89 3.73 -16.81
C LEU A 6 8.03 5.21 -17.14
N SER A 7 6.94 5.85 -17.49
CA SER A 7 6.92 7.28 -17.79
C SER A 7 7.49 8.16 -16.67
N ALA A 8 7.24 7.79 -15.41
CA ALA A 8 7.74 8.49 -14.22
C ALA A 8 9.20 8.19 -13.88
N GLY A 9 9.77 7.09 -14.35
CA GLY A 9 11.12 6.61 -14.04
C GLY A 9 11.20 5.10 -13.94
N VAL A 10 12.31 4.59 -13.43
CA VAL A 10 12.53 3.15 -13.27
C VAL A 10 12.07 2.71 -11.89
N ILE A 11 11.22 1.68 -11.83
CA ILE A 11 10.84 1.02 -10.58
C ILE A 11 11.37 -0.42 -10.53
N ASP A 12 11.68 -0.85 -9.32
CA ASP A 12 12.02 -2.24 -9.02
C ASP A 12 10.72 -3.03 -8.72
N PHE A 13 10.74 -4.33 -8.92
CA PHE A 13 9.61 -5.19 -8.52
C PHE A 13 10.07 -6.62 -8.22
N THR A 14 9.26 -7.36 -7.48
CA THR A 14 9.39 -8.82 -7.31
C THR A 14 8.37 -9.48 -8.21
N ASP A 15 8.75 -10.59 -8.86
CA ASP A 15 7.86 -11.45 -9.64
C ASP A 15 8.28 -12.90 -9.39
N THR A 16 7.37 -13.71 -8.88
CA THR A 16 7.65 -15.13 -8.61
C THR A 16 7.65 -15.99 -9.86
N GLY A 17 7.16 -15.44 -10.98
CA GLY A 17 6.93 -16.22 -12.21
C GLY A 17 5.80 -17.22 -12.07
N GLY A 18 5.65 -18.10 -13.08
CA GLY A 18 4.62 -19.11 -13.16
C GLY A 18 3.41 -18.68 -14.00
N ASP A 19 2.55 -19.67 -14.36
CA ASP A 19 1.39 -19.49 -15.22
C ASP A 19 0.06 -19.42 -14.42
N GLY A 20 0.15 -19.34 -13.08
CA GLY A 20 -1.02 -19.23 -12.21
C GLY A 20 -1.68 -17.85 -12.28
N GLU A 21 -2.87 -17.74 -11.67
CA GLU A 21 -3.55 -16.46 -11.52
C GLU A 21 -2.63 -15.42 -10.84
N VAL A 22 -2.71 -14.17 -11.32
CA VAL A 22 -1.77 -13.12 -10.89
C VAL A 22 -2.32 -12.37 -9.69
N VAL A 23 -1.54 -12.35 -8.61
CA VAL A 23 -1.79 -11.52 -7.43
C VAL A 23 -0.76 -10.39 -7.38
N VAL A 24 -1.23 -9.15 -7.43
CA VAL A 24 -0.39 -7.95 -7.34
C VAL A 24 -0.53 -7.34 -5.94
N LEU A 25 0.59 -7.28 -5.19
CA LEU A 25 0.62 -6.79 -3.82
C LEU A 25 1.20 -5.38 -3.77
N VAL A 26 0.40 -4.40 -3.37
CA VAL A 26 0.76 -2.99 -3.31
C VAL A 26 1.06 -2.57 -1.87
N HIS A 27 2.29 -2.12 -1.64
CA HIS A 27 2.74 -1.67 -0.32
C HIS A 27 2.26 -0.26 0.03
N GLY A 28 2.30 0.05 1.32
CA GLY A 28 1.95 1.34 1.87
C GLY A 28 3.07 2.38 1.86
N LEU A 29 2.76 3.52 2.47
CA LEU A 29 3.62 4.68 2.52
C LEU A 29 4.88 4.44 3.36
N GLY A 30 6.05 4.65 2.76
CA GLY A 30 7.34 4.46 3.44
C GLY A 30 7.80 3.01 3.53
N PHE A 31 7.13 2.06 2.88
CA PHE A 31 7.51 0.64 2.81
C PHE A 31 8.07 0.28 1.42
N ASP A 32 8.64 -0.91 1.31
CA ASP A 32 9.01 -1.55 0.05
C ASP A 32 8.37 -2.95 -0.06
N GLU A 33 8.73 -3.69 -1.08
CA GLU A 33 8.20 -5.03 -1.34
C GLU A 33 8.34 -5.99 -0.16
N SER A 34 9.35 -5.81 0.69
CA SER A 34 9.63 -6.72 1.81
C SER A 34 8.56 -6.71 2.90
N VAL A 35 7.68 -5.74 2.92
CA VAL A 35 6.51 -5.76 3.81
C VAL A 35 5.58 -6.94 3.51
N TRP A 36 5.68 -7.51 2.30
CA TRP A 36 4.92 -8.64 1.80
C TRP A 36 5.68 -9.98 1.79
N ASP A 37 6.95 -10.04 2.25
CA ASP A 37 7.81 -11.23 2.11
C ASP A 37 7.17 -12.52 2.63
N GLU A 38 6.45 -12.48 3.76
CA GLU A 38 5.78 -13.66 4.32
C GLU A 38 4.58 -14.08 3.47
N VAL A 39 3.78 -13.12 3.00
CA VAL A 39 2.63 -13.36 2.11
C VAL A 39 3.09 -13.92 0.76
N VAL A 40 4.15 -13.34 0.18
CA VAL A 40 4.75 -13.85 -1.07
C VAL A 40 5.20 -15.29 -0.91
N ARG A 41 5.88 -15.63 0.20
CA ARG A 41 6.36 -16.99 0.47
C ARG A 41 5.22 -17.99 0.55
N GLU A 42 4.09 -17.61 1.13
CA GLU A 42 2.92 -18.47 1.26
C GLU A 42 2.13 -18.59 -0.05
N LEU A 43 1.92 -17.50 -0.78
CA LEU A 43 1.07 -17.49 -1.97
C LEU A 43 1.76 -18.02 -3.25
N ARG A 44 3.10 -17.96 -3.32
CA ARG A 44 3.84 -18.33 -4.53
C ARG A 44 3.69 -19.79 -4.98
N ALA A 45 3.17 -20.66 -4.10
CA ALA A 45 2.89 -22.05 -4.44
C ALA A 45 1.63 -22.19 -5.31
N ASP A 46 0.70 -21.24 -5.19
CA ASP A 46 -0.62 -21.32 -5.82
C ASP A 46 -0.82 -20.24 -6.90
N PHE A 47 -0.09 -19.12 -6.79
CA PHE A 47 -0.28 -17.93 -7.62
C PHE A 47 1.05 -17.38 -8.14
N ARG A 48 1.00 -16.68 -9.26
CA ARG A 48 2.07 -15.77 -9.65
C ARG A 48 1.92 -14.48 -8.84
N VAL A 49 2.89 -14.17 -7.98
CA VAL A 49 2.84 -12.99 -7.12
C VAL A 49 3.79 -11.92 -7.65
N VAL A 50 3.26 -10.71 -7.85
CA VAL A 50 4.01 -9.56 -8.35
C VAL A 50 3.91 -8.42 -7.34
N VAL A 51 5.06 -7.83 -6.97
CA VAL A 51 5.11 -6.76 -5.95
C VAL A 51 5.92 -5.58 -6.48
N PRO A 52 5.27 -4.51 -7.01
CA PRO A 52 5.98 -3.30 -7.44
C PRO A 52 6.50 -2.51 -6.24
N VAL A 53 7.65 -1.85 -6.39
CA VAL A 53 8.16 -0.84 -5.44
C VAL A 53 7.73 0.54 -5.93
N LEU A 54 6.58 0.99 -5.46
CA LEU A 54 6.01 2.28 -5.85
C LEU A 54 6.79 3.46 -5.25
N PRO A 55 6.79 4.65 -5.91
CA PRO A 55 7.57 5.80 -5.49
C PRO A 55 6.96 6.59 -4.34
N ILE A 56 6.52 5.90 -3.29
CA ILE A 56 5.89 6.46 -2.09
C ILE A 56 6.78 6.38 -0.84
N GLY A 57 8.09 6.39 -1.04
CA GLY A 57 9.06 6.63 0.03
C GLY A 57 10.22 5.67 0.13
N SER A 58 10.05 4.36 -0.03
CA SER A 58 11.14 3.37 0.12
C SER A 58 11.75 2.91 -1.20
N HIS A 59 11.34 3.51 -2.32
CA HIS A 59 11.91 3.23 -3.63
C HIS A 59 13.39 3.54 -3.69
N ARG A 60 14.13 2.78 -4.51
CA ARG A 60 15.59 2.83 -4.53
C ARG A 60 16.15 3.86 -5.51
N ARG A 61 15.36 4.28 -6.50
CA ARG A 61 15.74 5.25 -7.52
C ARG A 61 14.77 6.43 -7.51
N PRO A 62 15.27 7.66 -7.53
CA PRO A 62 14.39 8.82 -7.62
C PRO A 62 13.64 8.82 -8.95
N MET A 63 12.39 9.26 -8.91
CA MET A 63 11.61 9.49 -10.12
C MET A 63 12.12 10.73 -10.86
N ARG A 64 11.73 10.86 -12.13
CA ARG A 64 12.00 12.05 -12.93
C ARG A 64 11.52 13.30 -12.20
N PRO A 65 12.25 14.43 -12.30
CA PRO A 65 11.90 15.65 -11.54
C PRO A 65 10.50 16.18 -11.85
N ASP A 66 10.02 15.99 -13.06
CA ASP A 66 8.71 16.41 -13.58
C ASP A 66 7.62 15.36 -13.41
N ALA A 67 7.94 14.14 -12.93
CA ALA A 67 6.95 13.09 -12.70
C ALA A 67 5.84 13.57 -11.76
N ASP A 68 4.60 13.27 -12.13
CA ASP A 68 3.46 13.42 -11.24
C ASP A 68 3.50 12.31 -10.18
N LEU A 69 3.76 12.70 -8.93
CA LEU A 69 3.74 11.83 -7.77
C LEU A 69 2.62 12.22 -6.80
N SER A 70 1.56 12.84 -7.31
CA SER A 70 0.31 12.91 -6.57
C SER A 70 -0.25 11.51 -6.32
N ALA A 71 -1.24 11.38 -5.44
CA ALA A 71 -1.88 10.10 -5.20
C ALA A 71 -2.45 9.48 -6.50
N HIS A 72 -3.07 10.30 -7.36
CA HIS A 72 -3.54 9.89 -8.70
C HIS A 72 -2.37 9.57 -9.64
N GLY A 73 -1.28 10.34 -9.60
CA GLY A 73 -0.07 10.06 -10.38
C GLY A 73 0.55 8.71 -10.02
N VAL A 74 0.59 8.37 -8.72
CA VAL A 74 1.08 7.05 -8.27
C VAL A 74 0.14 5.92 -8.70
N ALA A 75 -1.17 6.15 -8.67
CA ALA A 75 -2.14 5.19 -9.22
C ALA A 75 -1.95 5.01 -10.74
N ALA A 76 -1.67 6.08 -11.48
CA ALA A 76 -1.35 6.00 -12.91
C ALA A 76 -0.05 5.23 -13.18
N ILE A 77 0.97 5.39 -12.32
CA ILE A 77 2.23 4.60 -12.38
C ILE A 77 1.92 3.11 -12.17
N LEU A 78 1.05 2.76 -11.22
CA LEU A 78 0.63 1.37 -11.01
C LEU A 78 -0.12 0.83 -12.23
N ALA A 79 -1.02 1.61 -12.84
CA ALA A 79 -1.71 1.21 -14.06
C ALA A 79 -0.74 0.96 -15.23
N GLU A 80 0.21 1.88 -15.45
CA GLU A 80 1.26 1.72 -16.47
C GLU A 80 2.13 0.49 -16.20
N PHE A 81 2.44 0.20 -14.93
CA PHE A 81 3.17 -1.00 -14.53
C PHE A 81 2.43 -2.29 -14.94
N LEU A 82 1.14 -2.37 -14.64
CA LEU A 82 0.31 -3.53 -15.05
C LEU A 82 0.27 -3.67 -16.56
N GLU A 83 0.16 -2.56 -17.28
CA GLU A 83 0.12 -2.52 -18.74
C GLU A 83 1.45 -3.00 -19.35
N ARG A 84 2.58 -2.46 -18.90
CA ARG A 84 3.92 -2.77 -19.42
C ARG A 84 4.33 -4.23 -19.20
N LEU A 85 3.87 -4.84 -18.09
CA LEU A 85 4.07 -6.27 -17.83
C LEU A 85 3.02 -7.15 -18.54
N GLY A 86 2.07 -6.58 -19.27
CA GLY A 86 1.01 -7.33 -19.94
C GLY A 86 0.04 -8.04 -18.99
N LEU A 87 0.02 -7.65 -17.70
CA LEU A 87 -0.84 -8.28 -16.70
C LEU A 87 -2.29 -7.92 -16.96
N ARG A 88 -3.18 -8.90 -16.83
CA ARG A 88 -4.64 -8.75 -17.00
C ARG A 88 -5.35 -9.62 -15.98
N ASP A 89 -6.58 -9.25 -15.66
CA ASP A 89 -7.44 -9.98 -14.72
C ASP A 89 -6.76 -10.26 -13.37
N VAL A 90 -5.99 -9.26 -12.89
CA VAL A 90 -5.20 -9.42 -11.67
C VAL A 90 -6.08 -9.32 -10.42
N THR A 91 -5.73 -10.07 -9.39
CA THR A 91 -6.16 -9.79 -8.02
C THR A 91 -5.25 -8.71 -7.43
N LEU A 92 -5.77 -7.47 -7.37
CA LEU A 92 -5.01 -6.33 -6.86
C LEU A 92 -5.23 -6.17 -5.35
N VAL A 93 -4.18 -6.36 -4.57
CA VAL A 93 -4.20 -6.29 -3.10
C VAL A 93 -3.41 -5.07 -2.65
N GLN A 94 -4.00 -4.22 -1.82
CA GLN A 94 -3.28 -3.08 -1.24
C GLN A 94 -3.34 -3.07 0.28
N ASN A 95 -2.36 -2.39 0.89
CA ASN A 95 -2.33 -2.07 2.32
C ASN A 95 -1.87 -0.62 2.54
N ASP A 96 -2.36 0.01 3.58
CA ASP A 96 -1.97 1.32 4.11
C ASP A 96 -2.30 2.49 3.15
N ALA A 97 -1.48 2.81 2.16
CA ALA A 97 -1.80 3.86 1.19
C ALA A 97 -2.91 3.43 0.23
N GLY A 98 -3.86 4.30 -0.05
CA GLY A 98 -5.06 3.99 -0.84
C GLY A 98 -4.87 3.95 -2.37
N THR A 99 -3.69 3.55 -2.86
CA THR A 99 -3.32 3.63 -4.28
C THR A 99 -4.24 2.83 -5.20
N ALA A 100 -4.66 1.61 -4.80
CA ALA A 100 -5.54 0.79 -5.63
C ALA A 100 -6.97 1.34 -5.72
N GLN A 101 -7.46 2.02 -4.68
CA GLN A 101 -8.75 2.70 -4.72
C GLN A 101 -8.78 3.81 -5.77
N LEU A 102 -7.66 4.55 -5.90
CA LEU A 102 -7.52 5.65 -6.86
C LEU A 102 -7.38 5.17 -8.31
N LEU A 103 -7.09 3.90 -8.50
CA LEU A 103 -7.02 3.28 -9.83
C LEU A 103 -8.42 2.90 -10.32
N VAL A 104 -9.33 2.57 -9.41
CA VAL A 104 -10.72 2.19 -9.72
C VAL A 104 -11.47 3.34 -10.37
N GLY A 105 -12.22 3.03 -11.42
CA GLY A 105 -13.01 4.00 -12.20
C GLY A 105 -12.16 4.94 -13.07
N VAL A 106 -10.83 4.73 -13.14
CA VAL A 106 -9.91 5.55 -13.97
C VAL A 106 -9.14 4.68 -14.97
N ARG A 107 -8.47 3.63 -14.49
CA ARG A 107 -7.65 2.70 -15.30
C ARG A 107 -7.63 1.29 -14.69
N ASP A 108 -8.78 0.77 -14.34
CA ASP A 108 -8.93 -0.51 -13.65
C ASP A 108 -9.28 -1.70 -14.55
N GLU A 109 -9.25 -1.51 -15.86
CA GLU A 109 -9.58 -2.53 -16.86
C GLU A 109 -8.74 -3.82 -16.78
N ARG A 110 -7.63 -3.77 -16.06
CA ARG A 110 -6.73 -4.90 -15.83
C ARG A 110 -6.94 -5.61 -14.48
N VAL A 111 -7.80 -5.03 -13.63
CA VAL A 111 -8.09 -5.55 -12.29
C VAL A 111 -9.32 -6.46 -12.37
N GLY A 112 -9.15 -7.76 -12.17
CA GLY A 112 -10.27 -8.70 -12.10
C GLY A 112 -10.91 -8.74 -10.73
N ARG A 113 -10.09 -8.61 -9.68
CA ARG A 113 -10.52 -8.64 -8.27
C ARG A 113 -9.78 -7.58 -7.46
N LEU A 114 -10.49 -6.92 -6.54
CA LEU A 114 -9.91 -5.90 -5.66
C LEU A 114 -9.86 -6.40 -4.21
N VAL A 115 -8.72 -6.26 -3.55
CA VAL A 115 -8.58 -6.54 -2.12
C VAL A 115 -8.03 -5.33 -1.40
N LEU A 116 -8.80 -4.78 -0.48
CA LEU A 116 -8.42 -3.65 0.37
C LEU A 116 -8.12 -4.15 1.77
N THR A 117 -6.89 -4.00 2.23
CA THR A 117 -6.53 -4.29 3.61
C THR A 117 -6.20 -3.00 4.34
N SER A 118 -6.63 -2.87 5.59
CA SER A 118 -6.35 -1.69 6.45
C SER A 118 -5.67 -0.53 5.72
N CYS A 119 -6.44 0.38 5.15
CA CYS A 119 -5.91 1.42 4.28
C CYS A 119 -6.58 2.78 4.51
N GLU A 120 -5.90 3.84 4.08
CA GLU A 120 -6.46 5.18 3.99
C GLU A 120 -7.71 5.17 3.12
N ALA A 121 -8.81 5.68 3.65
CA ALA A 121 -10.08 5.69 2.96
C ALA A 121 -11.06 6.69 3.56
N LEU A 122 -12.02 7.13 2.75
CA LEU A 122 -13.10 8.00 3.19
C LEU A 122 -12.56 9.27 3.89
N GLU A 123 -13.19 9.64 5.01
CA GLU A 123 -12.78 10.79 5.82
C GLU A 123 -11.55 10.52 6.71
N ASN A 124 -11.06 9.27 6.81
CA ASN A 124 -9.91 8.92 7.66
C ASN A 124 -8.57 9.24 6.99
N TYR A 125 -8.39 10.50 6.62
CA TYR A 125 -7.13 11.00 6.08
C TYR A 125 -6.79 12.39 6.65
N PRO A 126 -5.53 12.68 7.07
CA PRO A 126 -4.42 11.73 7.28
C PRO A 126 -4.70 10.79 8.48
N PRO A 127 -4.38 9.49 8.36
CA PRO A 127 -4.76 8.51 9.38
C PRO A 127 -3.89 8.61 10.62
N GLY A 128 -4.51 8.52 11.77
CA GLY A 128 -3.83 8.50 13.07
C GLY A 128 -2.90 9.69 13.33
N ILE A 129 -2.07 9.57 14.35
CA ILE A 129 -1.02 10.55 14.64
C ILE A 129 0.16 10.42 13.66
N GLN A 130 0.41 9.21 13.18
CA GLN A 130 1.49 8.89 12.25
C GLN A 130 1.30 9.64 10.92
N GLY A 131 0.14 9.49 10.29
CA GLY A 131 -0.18 10.17 9.04
C GLY A 131 -0.21 11.70 9.21
N ARG A 132 -0.82 12.19 10.29
CA ARG A 132 -0.86 13.65 10.59
C ARG A 132 0.52 14.25 10.75
N THR A 133 1.42 13.56 11.46
CA THR A 133 2.79 14.04 11.69
C THR A 133 3.59 14.04 10.39
N LEU A 134 3.49 12.97 9.60
CA LEU A 134 4.16 12.87 8.31
C LEU A 134 3.69 13.97 7.34
N HIS A 135 2.38 14.14 7.26
CA HIS A 135 1.74 15.15 6.41
C HIS A 135 2.15 16.59 6.82
N ALA A 136 2.16 16.91 8.12
CA ALA A 136 2.64 18.20 8.62
C ALA A 136 4.13 18.41 8.31
N ALA A 137 4.98 17.41 8.59
CA ALA A 137 6.40 17.46 8.34
C ALA A 137 6.73 17.65 6.84
N SER A 138 5.92 17.08 5.93
CA SER A 138 6.11 17.24 4.50
C SER A 138 5.96 18.68 4.01
N ARG A 139 5.21 19.52 4.72
CA ARG A 139 4.95 20.94 4.37
C ARG A 139 6.00 21.90 4.91
N ILE A 140 6.81 21.46 5.89
CA ILE A 140 7.84 22.29 6.53
C ILE A 140 9.17 22.05 5.80
N PRO A 141 9.90 23.08 5.36
CA PRO A 141 11.25 22.91 4.82
C PRO A 141 12.15 22.14 5.79
N GLY A 142 12.73 21.01 5.35
CA GLY A 142 13.53 20.14 6.20
C GLY A 142 12.75 19.26 7.19
N GLY A 143 11.43 19.46 7.34
CA GLY A 143 10.61 18.77 8.32
C GLY A 143 10.61 17.25 8.16
N LEU A 144 10.46 16.75 6.92
CA LEU A 144 10.58 15.31 6.65
C LEU A 144 11.96 14.76 7.03
N PHE A 145 13.03 15.50 6.74
CA PHE A 145 14.37 15.05 7.11
C PHE A 145 14.51 14.92 8.62
N LEU A 146 14.03 15.90 9.39
CA LEU A 146 14.07 15.87 10.84
C LEU A 146 13.20 14.75 11.43
N LEU A 147 11.96 14.61 10.94
CA LEU A 147 11.07 13.54 11.37
C LEU A 147 11.71 12.16 11.13
N LEU A 148 12.27 11.94 9.95
CA LEU A 148 12.88 10.68 9.58
C LEU A 148 14.11 10.30 10.42
N GLN A 149 14.81 11.29 11.06
CA GLN A 149 15.90 10.95 11.98
C GLN A 149 15.42 10.12 13.19
N SER A 150 14.15 10.24 13.59
CA SER A 150 13.60 9.44 14.68
C SER A 150 13.63 7.94 14.40
N PHE A 151 13.56 7.53 13.12
CA PHE A 151 13.65 6.12 12.73
C PHE A 151 15.05 5.50 12.90
N ARG A 152 16.07 6.31 13.23
CA ARG A 152 17.39 5.81 13.62
C ARG A 152 17.46 5.35 15.07
N VAL A 153 16.44 5.65 15.86
CA VAL A 153 16.39 5.32 17.29
C VAL A 153 15.34 4.21 17.49
N PRO A 154 15.77 2.95 17.78
CA PRO A 154 14.86 1.81 17.89
C PRO A 154 13.70 2.00 18.89
N PHE A 155 13.96 2.70 19.99
CA PHE A 155 12.92 3.01 20.98
C PHE A 155 11.81 3.87 20.40
N LEU A 156 12.16 4.94 19.64
CA LEU A 156 11.16 5.83 19.02
C LEU A 156 10.34 5.11 17.95
N VAL A 157 10.95 4.17 17.22
CA VAL A 157 10.24 3.33 16.23
C VAL A 157 9.14 2.49 16.87
N ARG A 158 9.40 1.96 18.09
CA ARG A 158 8.47 1.09 18.83
C ARG A 158 7.34 1.83 19.52
N MET A 159 7.39 3.16 19.57
CA MET A 159 6.32 3.95 20.19
C MET A 159 5.00 3.80 19.43
N GLY A 160 3.87 3.81 20.14
CA GLY A 160 2.54 3.76 19.54
C GLY A 160 2.22 4.95 18.62
N SER A 161 2.94 6.06 18.75
CA SER A 161 2.87 7.23 17.85
C SER A 161 3.77 7.10 16.60
N SER A 162 4.46 5.97 16.43
CA SER A 162 5.34 5.66 15.32
C SER A 162 4.92 4.32 14.68
N LEU A 163 5.84 3.59 14.05
CA LEU A 163 5.56 2.28 13.43
C LEU A 163 5.03 1.23 14.44
N GLY A 164 5.42 1.34 15.72
CA GLY A 164 4.89 0.48 16.77
C GLY A 164 3.37 0.58 17.00
N GLY A 165 2.73 1.65 16.49
CA GLY A 165 1.26 1.76 16.51
C GLY A 165 0.56 1.15 15.30
N MET A 166 1.31 0.73 14.27
CA MET A 166 0.77 0.17 13.04
C MET A 166 0.69 -1.36 13.05
N ALA A 167 1.46 -2.02 13.92
CA ALA A 167 1.53 -3.47 14.02
C ALA A 167 1.32 -3.94 15.46
N GLN A 168 0.74 -5.13 15.63
CA GLN A 168 0.61 -5.79 16.93
C GLN A 168 1.90 -6.53 17.31
N ARG A 169 2.66 -6.98 16.32
CA ARG A 169 3.97 -7.60 16.50
C ARG A 169 5.09 -6.57 16.40
N PRO A 170 6.17 -6.68 17.19
CA PRO A 170 7.34 -5.82 17.05
C PRO A 170 7.96 -5.95 15.66
N ILE A 171 8.03 -4.84 14.92
CA ILE A 171 8.69 -4.81 13.61
C ILE A 171 10.20 -4.95 13.80
N PRO A 172 10.87 -5.94 13.15
CA PRO A 172 12.31 -6.08 13.22
C PRO A 172 13.04 -4.81 12.77
N TYR A 173 13.97 -4.31 13.58
CA TYR A 173 14.65 -3.06 13.27
C TYR A 173 15.45 -3.11 11.96
N ALA A 174 15.86 -4.29 11.54
CA ALA A 174 16.51 -4.50 10.23
C ALA A 174 15.58 -4.10 9.06
N LEU A 175 14.29 -4.43 9.14
CA LEU A 175 13.29 -4.02 8.15
C LEU A 175 13.10 -2.49 8.18
N VAL A 176 13.01 -1.89 9.36
CA VAL A 176 12.91 -0.44 9.49
C VAL A 176 14.09 0.27 8.83
N ARG A 177 15.31 -0.21 9.07
CA ARG A 177 16.51 0.31 8.43
C ARG A 177 16.49 0.16 6.91
N ARG A 178 15.96 -0.95 6.41
CA ARG A 178 15.78 -1.20 4.98
C ARG A 178 14.80 -0.18 4.39
N TRP A 179 13.63 -0.04 4.97
CA TRP A 179 12.58 0.85 4.46
C TRP A 179 12.96 2.32 4.51
N TYR A 180 13.55 2.77 5.60
CA TYR A 180 13.87 4.19 5.79
C TYR A 180 15.29 4.59 5.35
N GLY A 181 16.15 3.62 5.01
CA GLY A 181 17.50 3.88 4.50
C GLY A 181 17.56 4.81 3.29
N PRO A 182 16.82 4.57 2.22
CA PRO A 182 16.75 5.47 1.07
C PRO A 182 16.28 6.89 1.43
N LEU A 183 15.24 7.00 2.25
CA LEU A 183 14.70 8.27 2.73
C LEU A 183 15.71 9.05 3.59
N LEU A 184 16.46 8.36 4.44
CA LEU A 184 17.48 8.96 5.31
C LEU A 184 18.70 9.46 4.53
N SER A 185 19.09 8.74 3.47
CA SER A 185 20.33 9.00 2.74
C SER A 185 20.14 9.87 1.50
N ARG A 186 18.99 9.83 0.82
CA ARG A 186 18.78 10.43 -0.50
C ARG A 186 17.74 11.55 -0.48
N ARG A 187 18.19 12.79 -0.72
CA ARG A 187 17.29 13.96 -0.80
C ARG A 187 16.23 13.82 -1.90
N ALA A 188 16.58 13.21 -3.02
CA ALA A 188 15.66 13.02 -4.13
C ALA A 188 14.49 12.07 -3.79
N ILE A 189 14.75 10.99 -3.02
CA ILE A 189 13.68 10.09 -2.53
C ILE A 189 12.77 10.85 -1.55
N ARG A 190 13.32 11.68 -0.65
CA ARG A 190 12.49 12.53 0.23
C ARG A 190 11.66 13.56 -0.54
N ARG A 191 12.18 14.09 -1.66
CA ARG A 191 11.42 14.97 -2.57
C ARG A 191 10.21 14.25 -3.13
N ASP A 192 10.38 13.01 -3.57
CA ASP A 192 9.32 12.20 -4.17
C ASP A 192 8.22 11.90 -3.13
N LEU A 193 8.61 11.45 -1.93
CA LEU A 193 7.67 11.30 -0.82
C LEU A 193 6.95 12.62 -0.47
N ALA A 194 7.68 13.74 -0.46
CA ALA A 194 7.07 15.04 -0.16
C ALA A 194 6.03 15.46 -1.21
N LYS A 195 6.27 15.16 -2.50
CA LYS A 195 5.27 15.40 -3.55
C LYS A 195 3.98 14.65 -3.27
N PHE A 196 4.06 13.35 -2.99
CA PHE A 196 2.91 12.54 -2.63
C PHE A 196 2.16 13.11 -1.42
N CYS A 197 2.84 13.30 -0.28
CA CYS A 197 2.21 13.78 0.94
C CYS A 197 1.58 15.18 0.81
N ARG A 198 2.15 16.07 -0.01
CA ARG A 198 1.63 17.43 -0.20
C ARG A 198 0.41 17.51 -1.09
N SER A 199 0.33 16.62 -2.08
CA SER A 199 -0.77 16.58 -3.05
C SER A 199 -1.98 15.81 -2.56
N THR A 200 -1.78 14.79 -1.70
CA THR A 200 -2.87 13.96 -1.20
C THR A 200 -3.69 14.73 -0.16
N ARG A 201 -5.01 14.68 -0.30
CA ARG A 201 -6.00 15.36 0.55
C ARG A 201 -7.09 14.40 0.96
N LYS A 202 -7.89 14.79 1.94
CA LYS A 202 -9.08 14.05 2.36
C LYS A 202 -10.05 13.82 1.19
N ASP A 203 -10.29 14.86 0.39
CA ASP A 203 -11.20 14.81 -0.76
C ASP A 203 -10.77 13.76 -1.78
N THR A 204 -9.44 13.51 -1.93
CA THR A 204 -8.89 12.44 -2.78
C THR A 204 -9.51 11.08 -2.48
N TYR A 205 -9.70 10.75 -1.20
CA TYR A 205 -10.27 9.46 -0.79
C TYR A 205 -11.79 9.46 -0.74
N LEU A 206 -12.43 10.62 -0.58
CA LEU A 206 -13.88 10.74 -0.72
C LEU A 206 -14.31 10.53 -2.18
N GLU A 207 -13.60 11.17 -3.13
CA GLU A 207 -13.81 10.98 -4.57
C GLU A 207 -13.52 9.52 -5.00
N ALA A 208 -12.45 8.90 -4.46
CA ALA A 208 -12.17 7.49 -4.70
C ALA A 208 -13.30 6.58 -4.20
N ALA A 209 -13.88 6.88 -3.04
CA ALA A 209 -14.99 6.10 -2.48
C ALA A 209 -16.25 6.15 -3.37
N GLU A 210 -16.53 7.28 -4.00
CA GLU A 210 -17.63 7.41 -4.99
C GLU A 210 -17.39 6.47 -6.19
N LYS A 211 -16.13 6.35 -6.65
CA LYS A 211 -15.76 5.46 -7.74
C LYS A 211 -15.81 3.97 -7.36
N LEU A 212 -15.56 3.63 -6.11
CA LEU A 212 -15.68 2.24 -5.63
C LEU A 212 -17.10 1.70 -5.81
N ALA A 213 -18.13 2.54 -5.75
CA ALA A 213 -19.52 2.15 -5.99
C ALA A 213 -19.79 1.73 -7.46
N GLU A 214 -18.91 2.09 -8.38
CA GLU A 214 -18.97 1.71 -9.80
C GLU A 214 -18.17 0.43 -10.12
N PHE A 215 -17.42 -0.12 -9.15
CA PHE A 215 -16.58 -1.30 -9.34
C PHE A 215 -17.41 -2.59 -9.30
N ASP A 216 -17.92 -3.00 -10.45
CA ASP A 216 -18.81 -4.16 -10.63
C ASP A 216 -18.03 -5.49 -10.81
N ARG A 217 -16.98 -5.69 -9.99
CA ARG A 217 -16.16 -6.92 -9.93
C ARG A 217 -16.00 -7.36 -8.47
N PRO A 218 -15.64 -8.65 -8.23
CA PRO A 218 -15.48 -9.14 -6.87
C PRO A 218 -14.49 -8.29 -6.05
N ALA A 219 -14.87 -7.95 -4.81
CA ALA A 219 -14.04 -7.18 -3.90
C ALA A 219 -14.05 -7.77 -2.49
N LEU A 220 -12.87 -7.80 -1.86
CA LEU A 220 -12.67 -8.21 -0.47
C LEU A 220 -12.08 -7.04 0.33
N VAL A 221 -12.67 -6.75 1.47
CA VAL A 221 -12.11 -5.84 2.47
C VAL A 221 -11.66 -6.67 3.67
N ALA A 222 -10.34 -6.91 3.78
CA ALA A 222 -9.73 -7.73 4.82
C ALA A 222 -8.99 -6.83 5.81
N TRP A 223 -9.61 -6.55 6.96
CA TRP A 223 -9.18 -5.50 7.87
C TRP A 223 -8.57 -6.02 9.17
N GLY A 224 -7.54 -5.36 9.69
CA GLY A 224 -6.97 -5.71 10.99
C GLY A 224 -7.98 -5.44 12.13
N ALA A 225 -8.34 -6.49 12.88
CA ALA A 225 -9.33 -6.39 13.94
C ALA A 225 -8.91 -5.46 15.09
N GLN A 226 -7.61 -5.25 15.29
CA GLN A 226 -7.01 -4.38 16.30
C GLN A 226 -6.45 -3.09 15.72
N ASP A 227 -6.83 -2.70 14.51
CA ASP A 227 -6.32 -1.48 13.90
C ASP A 227 -6.86 -0.22 14.61
N ARG A 228 -5.94 0.56 15.17
CA ARG A 228 -6.22 1.81 15.87
C ARG A 228 -5.96 3.04 15.02
N MET A 229 -5.19 2.90 13.95
CA MET A 229 -4.87 3.99 13.02
C MET A 229 -5.97 4.12 11.96
N MET A 230 -6.43 2.99 11.46
CA MET A 230 -7.51 2.86 10.49
C MET A 230 -8.62 1.98 11.11
N PRO A 231 -9.62 2.57 11.78
CA PRO A 231 -10.61 1.80 12.55
C PRO A 231 -11.38 0.79 11.67
N PRO A 232 -11.70 -0.43 12.18
CA PRO A 232 -12.45 -1.45 11.43
C PRO A 232 -13.79 -0.95 10.87
N ALA A 233 -14.41 0.04 11.51
CA ALA A 233 -15.63 0.68 10.99
C ALA A 233 -15.42 1.31 9.59
N THR A 234 -14.23 1.83 9.29
CA THR A 234 -13.88 2.35 7.95
C THR A 234 -13.89 1.22 6.92
N GLY A 235 -13.31 0.07 7.25
CA GLY A 235 -13.30 -1.10 6.37
C GLY A 235 -14.71 -1.65 6.10
N ARG A 236 -15.58 -1.70 7.12
CA ARG A 236 -16.98 -2.13 6.91
C ARG A 236 -17.71 -1.21 5.95
N ARG A 237 -17.58 0.11 6.11
CA ARG A 237 -18.17 1.09 5.20
C ARG A 237 -17.63 0.98 3.77
N LEU A 238 -16.33 0.68 3.60
CA LEU A 238 -15.76 0.43 2.25
C LEU A 238 -16.39 -0.80 1.60
N ALA A 239 -16.59 -1.88 2.36
CA ALA A 239 -17.23 -3.09 1.83
C ALA A 239 -18.70 -2.83 1.45
N GLU A 240 -19.41 -1.98 2.19
CA GLU A 240 -20.79 -1.59 1.90
C GLU A 240 -20.91 -0.71 0.63
N LEU A 241 -19.87 0.04 0.27
CA LEU A 241 -19.83 0.84 -0.95
C LEU A 241 -19.61 0.00 -2.23
N LEU A 242 -18.91 -1.11 -2.10
CA LEU A 242 -18.56 -2.00 -3.22
C LEU A 242 -19.76 -2.90 -3.57
N PRO A 243 -20.27 -2.92 -4.82
CA PRO A 243 -21.43 -3.74 -5.21
C PRO A 243 -21.29 -5.23 -4.87
N HIS A 244 -20.07 -5.75 -5.00
CA HIS A 244 -19.73 -7.15 -4.66
C HIS A 244 -18.70 -7.20 -3.52
N GLY A 245 -18.81 -6.28 -2.56
CA GLY A 245 -17.91 -6.14 -1.43
C GLY A 245 -18.18 -7.18 -0.34
N ARG A 246 -17.13 -7.89 0.09
CA ARG A 246 -17.15 -8.78 1.25
C ARG A 246 -16.20 -8.23 2.32
N TYR A 247 -16.66 -8.15 3.55
CA TYR A 247 -15.84 -7.74 4.70
C TYR A 247 -15.38 -8.94 5.52
N VAL A 248 -14.12 -8.92 5.97
CA VAL A 248 -13.57 -9.88 6.93
C VAL A 248 -12.59 -9.20 7.87
N GLU A 249 -12.59 -9.57 9.14
CA GLU A 249 -11.59 -9.14 10.11
C GLU A 249 -10.48 -10.17 10.24
N ILE A 250 -9.23 -9.69 10.21
CA ILE A 250 -8.05 -10.51 10.44
C ILE A 250 -7.68 -10.39 11.93
N PRO A 251 -7.82 -11.45 12.70
CA PRO A 251 -7.58 -11.43 14.14
C PRO A 251 -6.09 -11.21 14.45
N GLY A 252 -5.80 -10.51 15.54
CA GLY A 252 -4.43 -10.26 15.99
C GLY A 252 -3.64 -9.30 15.09
N ALA A 253 -4.30 -8.54 14.21
CA ALA A 253 -3.66 -7.64 13.28
C ALA A 253 -4.07 -6.17 13.49
N GLY A 254 -3.11 -5.27 13.33
CA GLY A 254 -3.31 -3.82 13.19
C GLY A 254 -3.32 -3.40 11.73
N THR A 255 -2.78 -2.23 11.43
CA THR A 255 -2.69 -1.68 10.06
C THR A 255 -1.86 -2.58 9.14
N LEU A 256 -0.73 -3.09 9.63
CA LEU A 256 0.17 -3.95 8.84
C LEU A 256 -0.25 -5.43 8.96
N VAL A 257 -1.43 -5.74 8.42
CA VAL A 257 -2.07 -7.06 8.46
C VAL A 257 -1.13 -8.17 7.97
N GLN A 258 -0.40 -7.90 6.90
CA GLN A 258 0.55 -8.83 6.26
C GLN A 258 1.79 -9.15 7.11
N LEU A 259 2.10 -8.30 8.10
CA LEU A 259 3.16 -8.58 9.08
C LEU A 259 2.61 -9.25 10.33
N ASP A 260 1.42 -8.83 10.77
CA ASP A 260 0.85 -9.32 12.03
C ASP A 260 0.28 -10.74 11.91
N ASN A 261 -0.45 -11.01 10.84
CA ASN A 261 -1.08 -12.32 10.62
C ASN A 261 -1.13 -12.70 9.13
N PRO A 262 0.04 -12.94 8.48
CA PRO A 262 0.12 -13.30 7.06
C PRO A 262 -0.65 -14.57 6.73
N GLY A 263 -0.65 -15.58 7.61
CA GLY A 263 -1.34 -16.84 7.38
C GLY A 263 -2.86 -16.67 7.27
N ALA A 264 -3.48 -15.88 8.18
CA ALA A 264 -4.90 -15.60 8.09
C ALA A 264 -5.25 -14.78 6.83
N LEU A 265 -4.42 -13.79 6.48
CA LEU A 265 -4.60 -13.03 5.25
C LEU A 265 -4.51 -13.93 4.01
N CYS A 266 -3.50 -14.80 3.91
CA CYS A 266 -3.34 -15.73 2.80
C CYS A 266 -4.50 -16.71 2.69
N ALA A 267 -5.02 -17.22 3.81
CA ALA A 267 -6.19 -18.09 3.83
C ALA A 267 -7.43 -17.39 3.26
N GLU A 268 -7.67 -16.12 3.62
CA GLU A 268 -8.78 -15.34 3.08
C GLU A 268 -8.58 -15.01 1.59
N LEU A 269 -7.34 -14.69 1.15
CA LEU A 269 -7.04 -14.46 -0.26
C LEU A 269 -7.32 -15.71 -1.11
N ARG A 270 -6.85 -16.90 -0.67
CA ARG A 270 -7.12 -18.16 -1.37
C ARG A 270 -8.62 -18.45 -1.48
N ARG A 271 -9.35 -18.28 -0.36
CA ARG A 271 -10.81 -18.49 -0.34
C ARG A 271 -11.53 -17.52 -1.26
N PHE A 272 -11.13 -16.27 -1.28
CA PHE A 272 -11.74 -15.23 -2.11
C PHE A 272 -11.47 -15.47 -3.59
N ILE A 273 -10.23 -15.70 -3.98
CA ILE A 273 -9.86 -15.98 -5.38
C ILE A 273 -10.55 -17.26 -5.87
N GLY A 274 -10.47 -18.36 -5.12
CA GLY A 274 -11.11 -19.62 -5.50
C GLY A 274 -12.64 -19.58 -5.56
N ALA A 275 -13.29 -18.65 -4.88
CA ALA A 275 -14.75 -18.48 -4.95
C ALA A 275 -15.20 -17.56 -6.10
N THR A 276 -14.26 -16.87 -6.76
CA THR A 276 -14.51 -15.84 -7.79
C THR A 276 -13.76 -16.13 -9.11
N ALA A 277 -13.14 -17.32 -9.20
CA ALA A 277 -12.44 -17.84 -10.38
C ALA A 277 -13.40 -18.30 -11.49
#